data_7fadb05ac256424f08a73364e341ee03
#
_entry.id   7fadb05ac256424f08a73364e341ee03
#
_cell.length_a   1.000
_cell.length_b   1.000
_cell.length_c   1.000
_cell.angle_alpha   90.00
_cell.angle_beta   90.00
_cell.angle_gamma   90.00
#
_symmetry.space_group_name_H-M   'P 1'
#
loop_
_entity.id
_entity.type
_entity.pdbx_description
1 polymer ?
#
loop_
_entity_poly.entity_id
_entity_poly.type
_entity_poly.pdbx_seq_one_letter_code
_entity_poly.pdbx_strand_id
1 'polypeptide(L)'
;MIVPSACNEANKGDIAKVVLMPGDPLRAKYVAENYLENPVCFNTVRNMFGYTGTYKGKRISIMGSGMGVPSIGLYSYELYNFFDVDSIIRIGSAGGIDDSIKLRDVVIAMGASTNSGFANQYTFPGTFAPMASYTLLKHAADAAEKIGAHAVVGSIFTADQFYDANSESAAKYREMGILAVEMETAGLYLTAAKAGKQALSILTISDLVFTGEGLTASERQDGFTQMMEIALETAWKSLD
;
A
#
# COMPACT_ATOMS: atom_id res chain seq x y z
N MET A 1 13.31 21.85 2.80
CA MET A 1 13.12 21.58 1.36
C MET A 1 11.93 22.37 0.86
N ILE A 2 11.91 22.75 -0.40
CA ILE A 2 10.86 23.63 -0.96
C ILE A 2 9.69 22.77 -1.40
N VAL A 3 8.47 23.14 -1.01
CA VAL A 3 7.22 22.59 -1.55
C VAL A 3 6.60 23.66 -2.44
N PRO A 4 6.12 23.32 -3.64
CA PRO A 4 6.08 22.01 -4.28
C PRO A 4 7.48 21.42 -4.58
N SER A 5 7.55 20.09 -4.65
CA SER A 5 8.77 19.35 -4.99
C SER A 5 8.87 19.07 -6.49
N ALA A 6 9.96 18.41 -6.93
CA ALA A 6 10.08 17.93 -8.32
C ALA A 6 9.10 16.79 -8.69
N CYS A 7 8.45 16.19 -7.71
CA CYS A 7 7.56 15.02 -7.89
C CYS A 7 6.13 15.27 -7.42
N ASN A 8 5.88 16.37 -6.69
CA ASN A 8 4.57 16.70 -6.15
C ASN A 8 4.35 18.21 -6.18
N GLU A 9 3.31 18.66 -6.87
CA GLU A 9 2.95 20.07 -7.04
C GLU A 9 1.98 20.60 -5.97
N ALA A 10 1.58 19.77 -4.99
CA ALA A 10 0.71 20.17 -3.90
C ALA A 10 1.31 21.29 -3.04
N ASN A 11 0.47 22.14 -2.50
CA ASN A 11 0.82 23.11 -1.47
C ASN A 11 0.60 22.51 -0.06
N LYS A 12 1.14 23.18 0.96
CA LYS A 12 0.86 22.80 2.35
C LYS A 12 -0.62 22.90 2.64
N GLY A 13 -1.20 21.82 3.16
CA GLY A 13 -2.62 21.73 3.50
C GLY A 13 -3.50 21.12 2.39
N ASP A 14 -3.00 20.95 1.16
CA ASP A 14 -3.75 20.29 0.10
C ASP A 14 -3.95 18.80 0.41
N ILE A 15 -2.96 18.16 1.03
CA ILE A 15 -2.96 16.73 1.34
C ILE A 15 -3.49 16.49 2.76
N ALA A 16 -4.34 15.48 2.93
CA ALA A 16 -4.90 15.08 4.22
C ALA A 16 -3.89 14.34 5.10
N LYS A 17 -4.20 14.17 6.38
CA LYS A 17 -3.36 13.45 7.35
C LYS A 17 -3.22 11.96 7.06
N VAL A 18 -4.18 11.38 6.35
CA VAL A 18 -4.16 9.97 5.92
C VAL A 18 -4.23 9.90 4.41
N VAL A 19 -3.34 9.10 3.82
CA VAL A 19 -3.26 8.90 2.37
C VAL A 19 -3.44 7.42 2.05
N LEU A 20 -4.40 7.09 1.17
CA LEU A 20 -4.46 5.79 0.52
C LEU A 20 -3.52 5.79 -0.70
N MET A 21 -2.70 4.75 -0.84
CA MET A 21 -1.62 4.76 -1.83
C MET A 21 -1.63 3.50 -2.70
N PRO A 22 -2.37 3.49 -3.83
CA PRO A 22 -2.24 2.45 -4.85
C PRO A 22 -0.93 2.61 -5.63
N GLY A 23 -0.40 1.50 -6.18
CA GLY A 23 0.71 1.55 -7.13
C GLY A 23 0.34 2.27 -8.43
N ASP A 24 -0.86 1.99 -8.93
CA ASP A 24 -1.40 2.52 -10.18
C ASP A 24 -2.06 3.90 -9.96
N PRO A 25 -1.58 4.98 -10.63
CA PRO A 25 -2.20 6.30 -10.56
C PRO A 25 -3.64 6.35 -11.09
N LEU A 26 -4.01 5.50 -12.04
CA LEU A 26 -5.38 5.42 -12.53
C LEU A 26 -6.31 4.80 -11.48
N ARG A 27 -5.82 3.87 -10.67
CA ARG A 27 -6.56 3.39 -9.50
C ARG A 27 -6.72 4.50 -8.47
N ALA A 28 -5.71 5.35 -8.25
CA ALA A 28 -5.86 6.52 -7.38
C ALA A 28 -7.00 7.44 -7.84
N LYS A 29 -7.06 7.72 -9.14
CA LYS A 29 -8.14 8.49 -9.76
C LYS A 29 -9.49 7.79 -9.59
N TYR A 30 -9.58 6.50 -9.91
CA TYR A 30 -10.81 5.72 -9.77
C TYR A 30 -11.37 5.75 -8.35
N VAL A 31 -10.52 5.50 -7.33
CA VAL A 31 -10.95 5.51 -5.93
C VAL A 31 -11.39 6.91 -5.51
N ALA A 32 -10.70 7.96 -5.92
CA ALA A 32 -11.09 9.33 -5.62
C ALA A 32 -12.46 9.69 -6.20
N GLU A 33 -12.68 9.38 -7.48
CA GLU A 33 -13.92 9.74 -8.19
C GLU A 33 -15.14 8.91 -7.76
N ASN A 34 -14.94 7.68 -7.28
CA ASN A 34 -16.05 6.78 -6.93
C ASN A 34 -16.35 6.70 -5.43
N TYR A 35 -15.41 7.07 -4.56
CA TYR A 35 -15.57 6.90 -3.11
C TYR A 35 -15.43 8.19 -2.30
N LEU A 36 -14.82 9.26 -2.84
CA LEU A 36 -14.71 10.53 -2.14
C LEU A 36 -15.77 11.54 -2.61
N GLU A 37 -16.25 12.30 -1.67
CA GLU A 37 -17.08 13.49 -1.95
C GLU A 37 -16.15 14.66 -2.32
N ASN A 38 -16.51 15.37 -3.41
CA ASN A 38 -15.82 16.58 -3.90
C ASN A 38 -14.28 16.39 -4.03
N PRO A 39 -13.78 15.37 -4.75
CA PRO A 39 -12.36 15.15 -4.90
C PRO A 39 -11.70 16.26 -5.71
N VAL A 40 -10.62 16.83 -5.18
CA VAL A 40 -9.79 17.83 -5.85
C VAL A 40 -8.44 17.23 -6.17
N CYS A 41 -8.02 17.28 -7.44
CA CYS A 41 -6.69 16.82 -7.86
C CYS A 41 -5.63 17.83 -7.39
N PHE A 42 -4.66 17.39 -6.61
CA PHE A 42 -3.55 18.20 -6.13
C PHE A 42 -2.23 17.91 -6.82
N ASN A 43 -2.12 16.79 -7.54
CA ASN A 43 -0.89 16.42 -8.24
C ASN A 43 -1.16 15.71 -9.56
N THR A 44 -0.49 16.17 -10.61
CA THR A 44 -0.46 15.55 -11.95
C THR A 44 0.97 15.30 -12.43
N VAL A 45 1.98 15.76 -11.68
CA VAL A 45 3.39 15.63 -12.03
C VAL A 45 3.74 14.15 -12.23
N ARG A 46 4.39 13.84 -13.34
CA ARG A 46 4.76 12.47 -13.74
C ARG A 46 3.56 11.52 -13.91
N ASN A 47 2.35 12.05 -14.10
CA ASN A 47 1.08 11.32 -14.08
C ASN A 47 0.84 10.58 -12.75
N MET A 48 1.55 10.94 -11.69
CA MET A 48 1.33 10.39 -10.36
C MET A 48 0.18 11.13 -9.71
N PHE A 49 -1.04 10.81 -10.16
CA PHE A 49 -2.26 11.50 -9.73
C PHE A 49 -2.48 11.40 -8.24
N GLY A 50 -2.78 12.56 -7.64
CA GLY A 50 -3.13 12.69 -6.23
C GLY A 50 -4.39 13.53 -6.05
N TYR A 51 -5.30 13.07 -5.19
CA TYR A 51 -6.59 13.69 -4.93
C TYR A 51 -6.84 13.81 -3.43
N THR A 52 -7.50 14.88 -3.02
CA THR A 52 -8.05 15.03 -1.67
C THR A 52 -9.55 15.26 -1.77
N GLY A 53 -10.30 14.54 -0.98
CA GLY A 53 -11.76 14.70 -0.86
C GLY A 53 -12.23 14.36 0.55
N THR A 54 -13.53 14.11 0.68
CA THR A 54 -14.17 13.79 1.95
C THR A 54 -14.76 12.38 1.90
N TYR A 55 -14.52 11.58 2.92
CA TYR A 55 -15.19 10.31 3.15
C TYR A 55 -15.84 10.31 4.52
N LYS A 56 -17.18 10.15 4.57
CA LYS A 56 -17.95 10.19 5.81
C LYS A 56 -17.63 11.40 6.70
N GLY A 57 -17.50 12.57 6.10
CA GLY A 57 -17.23 13.84 6.79
C GLY A 57 -15.76 14.08 7.18
N LYS A 58 -14.81 13.18 6.89
CA LYS A 58 -13.38 13.36 7.17
C LYS A 58 -12.57 13.48 5.90
N ARG A 59 -11.54 14.35 5.90
CA ARG A 59 -10.63 14.50 4.76
C ARG A 59 -9.71 13.30 4.62
N ILE A 60 -9.65 12.73 3.43
CA ILE A 60 -8.75 11.64 3.04
C ILE A 60 -8.11 12.00 1.71
N SER A 61 -6.84 11.69 1.54
CA SER A 61 -6.16 11.79 0.26
C SER A 61 -5.89 10.42 -0.35
N ILE A 62 -5.80 10.40 -1.66
CA ILE A 62 -5.45 9.20 -2.43
C ILE A 62 -4.41 9.61 -3.45
N MET A 63 -3.26 8.92 -3.51
CA MET A 63 -2.17 9.24 -4.44
C MET A 63 -1.46 7.98 -4.91
N GLY A 64 -1.14 7.91 -6.19
CA GLY A 64 -0.34 6.81 -6.74
C GLY A 64 1.07 6.74 -6.14
N SER A 65 1.65 5.55 -6.05
CA SER A 65 3.04 5.37 -5.61
C SER A 65 4.00 4.95 -6.73
N GLY A 66 3.49 4.53 -7.88
CA GLY A 66 4.27 3.78 -8.86
C GLY A 66 4.58 2.36 -8.34
N MET A 67 5.47 1.66 -9.04
CA MET A 67 5.89 0.31 -8.72
C MET A 67 7.30 0.28 -8.14
N GLY A 68 7.50 -0.62 -7.18
CA GLY A 68 8.80 -0.94 -6.57
C GLY A 68 9.17 -0.06 -5.38
N VAL A 69 10.05 -0.63 -4.55
CA VAL A 69 10.53 -0.01 -3.31
C VAL A 69 11.09 1.40 -3.52
N PRO A 70 11.92 1.70 -4.56
CA PRO A 70 12.42 3.07 -4.74
C PRO A 70 11.33 4.09 -5.02
N SER A 71 10.27 3.71 -5.76
CA SER A 71 9.18 4.61 -6.10
C SER A 71 8.33 4.96 -4.87
N ILE A 72 7.82 3.95 -4.15
CA ILE A 72 7.03 4.21 -2.96
C ILE A 72 7.86 4.89 -1.87
N GLY A 73 9.15 4.56 -1.76
CA GLY A 73 10.09 5.20 -0.84
C GLY A 73 10.20 6.70 -1.08
N LEU A 74 10.27 7.14 -2.36
CA LEU A 74 10.31 8.55 -2.72
C LEU A 74 9.02 9.27 -2.33
N TYR A 75 7.87 8.78 -2.83
CA TYR A 75 6.59 9.48 -2.62
C TYR A 75 6.16 9.47 -1.15
N SER A 76 6.31 8.35 -0.43
CA SER A 76 6.00 8.28 0.99
C SER A 76 6.93 9.16 1.83
N TYR A 77 8.20 9.28 1.47
CA TYR A 77 9.13 10.19 2.13
C TYR A 77 8.65 11.64 2.04
N GLU A 78 8.27 12.10 0.83
CA GLU A 78 7.76 13.47 0.64
C GLU A 78 6.47 13.70 1.42
N LEU A 79 5.52 12.76 1.35
CA LEU A 79 4.25 12.85 2.08
C LEU A 79 4.46 12.99 3.59
N TYR A 80 5.31 12.17 4.19
CA TYR A 80 5.59 12.23 5.63
C TYR A 80 6.38 13.47 6.04
N ASN A 81 7.40 13.86 5.29
CA ASN A 81 8.35 14.88 5.74
C ASN A 81 8.03 16.28 5.25
N PHE A 82 7.28 16.45 4.14
CA PHE A 82 7.00 17.75 3.54
C PHE A 82 5.54 18.17 3.65
N PHE A 83 4.61 17.20 3.66
CA PHE A 83 3.18 17.46 3.61
C PHE A 83 2.44 17.10 4.91
N ASP A 84 3.18 16.77 5.97
CA ASP A 84 2.63 16.52 7.31
C ASP A 84 1.58 15.39 7.35
N VAL A 85 1.78 14.36 6.51
CA VAL A 85 0.98 13.13 6.52
C VAL A 85 1.37 12.31 7.75
N ASP A 86 0.36 11.76 8.44
CA ASP A 86 0.57 10.94 9.63
C ASP A 86 0.49 9.44 9.34
N SER A 87 -0.33 9.05 8.37
CA SER A 87 -0.55 7.65 8.02
C SER A 87 -0.64 7.43 6.52
N ILE A 88 0.01 6.38 6.01
CA ILE A 88 -0.16 5.92 4.63
C ILE A 88 -0.66 4.47 4.65
N ILE A 89 -1.76 4.22 3.93
CA ILE A 89 -2.34 2.89 3.75
C ILE A 89 -2.17 2.52 2.27
N ARG A 90 -1.25 1.61 1.99
CA ARG A 90 -1.10 1.05 0.64
C ARG A 90 -2.29 0.16 0.31
N ILE A 91 -2.85 0.35 -0.88
CA ILE A 91 -3.92 -0.48 -1.46
C ILE A 91 -3.41 -1.09 -2.77
N GLY A 92 -2.97 -2.34 -2.72
CA GLY A 92 -2.23 -2.97 -3.81
C GLY A 92 -2.81 -4.29 -4.28
N SER A 93 -2.24 -4.80 -5.38
CA SER A 93 -2.37 -6.19 -5.80
C SER A 93 -1.16 -6.99 -5.35
N ALA A 94 -1.33 -8.30 -5.17
CA ALA A 94 -0.26 -9.23 -4.83
C ALA A 94 -0.50 -10.60 -5.48
N GLY A 95 0.59 -11.33 -5.73
CA GLY A 95 0.55 -12.73 -6.12
C GLY A 95 0.45 -13.63 -4.88
N GLY A 96 -0.55 -14.51 -4.82
CA GLY A 96 -0.71 -15.49 -3.74
C GLY A 96 0.39 -16.56 -3.80
N ILE A 97 1.06 -16.80 -2.66
CA ILE A 97 2.12 -17.81 -2.51
C ILE A 97 1.62 -19.00 -1.70
N ASP A 98 0.88 -18.76 -0.61
CA ASP A 98 0.36 -19.78 0.29
C ASP A 98 -0.83 -20.51 -0.34
N ASP A 99 -0.91 -21.83 -0.12
CA ASP A 99 -1.95 -22.69 -0.71
C ASP A 99 -3.36 -22.39 -0.17
N SER A 100 -3.49 -21.74 0.98
CA SER A 100 -4.76 -21.31 1.57
C SER A 100 -5.35 -20.05 0.91
N ILE A 101 -4.52 -19.31 0.19
CA ILE A 101 -4.87 -18.02 -0.42
C ILE A 101 -5.50 -18.23 -1.80
N LYS A 102 -6.57 -17.50 -2.08
CA LYS A 102 -7.33 -17.58 -3.33
C LYS A 102 -7.36 -16.23 -4.06
N LEU A 103 -7.67 -16.27 -5.35
CA LEU A 103 -7.95 -15.04 -6.12
C LEU A 103 -9.04 -14.21 -5.42
N ARG A 104 -8.81 -12.91 -5.35
CA ARG A 104 -9.65 -11.88 -4.71
C ARG A 104 -9.65 -11.90 -3.17
N ASP A 105 -8.95 -12.81 -2.52
CA ASP A 105 -8.73 -12.70 -1.08
C ASP A 105 -8.00 -11.40 -0.74
N VAL A 106 -8.29 -10.86 0.44
CA VAL A 106 -7.59 -9.68 0.96
C VAL A 106 -6.53 -10.12 1.95
N VAL A 107 -5.29 -9.68 1.74
CA VAL A 107 -4.19 -9.88 2.69
C VAL A 107 -3.89 -8.56 3.37
N ILE A 108 -3.95 -8.55 4.71
CA ILE A 108 -3.52 -7.42 5.55
C ILE A 108 -2.11 -7.73 6.02
N ALA A 109 -1.12 -7.02 5.49
CA ALA A 109 0.29 -7.33 5.69
C ALA A 109 0.78 -6.84 7.05
N MET A 110 0.96 -7.75 8.02
CA MET A 110 1.49 -7.42 9.33
C MET A 110 3.00 -7.15 9.30
N GLY A 111 3.72 -7.77 8.37
CA GLY A 111 5.15 -7.60 8.18
C GLY A 111 5.56 -7.97 6.77
N ALA A 112 6.70 -7.47 6.31
CA ALA A 112 7.20 -7.71 4.97
C ALA A 112 8.67 -8.15 4.98
N SER A 113 8.94 -9.40 4.62
CA SER A 113 10.29 -9.82 4.23
C SER A 113 10.66 -9.16 2.90
N THR A 114 11.94 -8.97 2.61
CA THR A 114 12.36 -8.37 1.33
C THR A 114 13.76 -8.80 0.93
N ASN A 115 14.01 -8.83 -0.38
CA ASN A 115 15.34 -8.92 -0.96
C ASN A 115 15.91 -7.54 -1.36
N SER A 116 15.18 -6.46 -1.08
CA SER A 116 15.61 -5.10 -1.40
C SER A 116 16.74 -4.62 -0.49
N GLY A 117 17.73 -3.99 -1.09
CA GLY A 117 18.79 -3.28 -0.37
C GLY A 117 18.38 -1.91 0.19
N PHE A 118 17.10 -1.53 0.12
CA PHE A 118 16.64 -0.19 0.50
C PHE A 118 16.98 0.21 1.94
N ALA A 119 16.99 -0.76 2.87
CA ALA A 119 17.33 -0.54 4.27
C ALA A 119 18.82 -0.17 4.48
N ASN A 120 19.71 -0.49 3.55
CA ASN A 120 21.14 -0.25 3.67
C ASN A 120 21.50 1.25 3.84
N GLN A 121 20.65 2.15 3.30
CA GLN A 121 20.83 3.60 3.46
C GLN A 121 20.77 4.08 4.91
N TYR A 122 20.15 3.32 5.81
CA TYR A 122 19.98 3.70 7.22
C TYR A 122 21.14 3.28 8.11
N THR A 123 22.05 2.44 7.63
CA THR A 123 23.32 2.05 8.27
C THR A 123 23.23 1.54 9.72
N PHE A 124 22.06 1.00 10.14
CA PHE A 124 21.94 0.40 11.46
C PHE A 124 22.57 -1.00 11.53
N PRO A 125 23.09 -1.44 12.69
CA PRO A 125 23.62 -2.78 12.84
C PRO A 125 22.49 -3.83 12.86
N GLY A 126 22.67 -4.94 12.13
CA GLY A 126 21.69 -6.03 12.05
C GLY A 126 20.60 -5.82 11.03
N THR A 127 19.48 -6.53 11.17
CA THR A 127 18.34 -6.51 10.25
C THR A 127 17.14 -5.83 10.90
N PHE A 128 16.56 -4.85 10.22
CA PHE A 128 15.31 -4.24 10.65
C PHE A 128 14.14 -5.05 10.09
N ALA A 129 13.13 -5.34 10.90
CA ALA A 129 11.89 -5.98 10.49
C ALA A 129 10.87 -4.94 10.03
N PRO A 130 10.54 -4.84 8.73
CA PRO A 130 9.50 -3.94 8.25
C PRO A 130 8.11 -4.41 8.72
N MET A 131 7.50 -3.66 9.65
CA MET A 131 6.24 -4.03 10.29
C MET A 131 5.19 -2.96 10.11
N ALA A 132 3.93 -3.39 9.99
CA ALA A 132 2.77 -2.50 10.01
C ALA A 132 2.58 -1.80 11.36
N SER A 133 1.95 -0.64 11.34
CA SER A 133 1.44 0.00 12.55
C SER A 133 0.27 -0.80 13.12
N TYR A 134 0.40 -1.27 14.35
CA TYR A 134 -0.60 -2.13 14.99
C TYR A 134 -2.01 -1.52 15.01
N THR A 135 -2.11 -0.20 15.28
CA THR A 135 -3.40 0.50 15.29
C THR A 135 -4.10 0.42 13.93
N LEU A 136 -3.38 0.70 12.83
CA LEU A 136 -3.94 0.61 11.48
C LEU A 136 -4.30 -0.83 11.12
N LEU A 137 -3.45 -1.79 11.49
CA LEU A 137 -3.71 -3.22 11.25
C LEU A 137 -4.98 -3.68 11.96
N LYS A 138 -5.13 -3.30 13.24
CA LYS A 138 -6.35 -3.63 14.00
C LYS A 138 -7.59 -3.02 13.38
N HIS A 139 -7.54 -1.73 13.00
CA HIS A 139 -8.68 -1.08 12.34
C HIS A 139 -9.05 -1.78 11.01
N ALA A 140 -8.05 -2.22 10.24
CA ALA A 140 -8.30 -2.94 8.99
C ALA A 140 -8.92 -4.32 9.21
N ALA A 141 -8.46 -5.06 10.22
CA ALA A 141 -9.04 -6.36 10.58
C ALA A 141 -10.49 -6.20 11.06
N ASP A 142 -10.76 -5.22 11.93
CA ASP A 142 -12.12 -4.92 12.41
C ASP A 142 -13.03 -4.48 11.24
N ALA A 143 -12.51 -3.70 10.30
CA ALA A 143 -13.27 -3.28 9.11
C ALA A 143 -13.60 -4.45 8.19
N ALA A 144 -12.63 -5.34 7.94
CA ALA A 144 -12.83 -6.54 7.12
C ALA A 144 -13.91 -7.46 7.72
N GLU A 145 -13.87 -7.70 9.03
CA GLU A 145 -14.88 -8.48 9.74
C GLU A 145 -16.27 -7.85 9.59
N LYS A 146 -16.37 -6.53 9.79
CA LYS A 146 -17.65 -5.80 9.71
C LYS A 146 -18.31 -5.88 8.35
N ILE A 147 -17.55 -5.87 7.24
CA ILE A 147 -18.10 -5.97 5.88
C ILE A 147 -18.22 -7.43 5.40
N GLY A 148 -17.82 -8.41 6.23
CA GLY A 148 -17.83 -9.82 5.87
C GLY A 148 -16.83 -10.22 4.78
N ALA A 149 -15.73 -9.46 4.63
CA ALA A 149 -14.68 -9.79 3.67
C ALA A 149 -13.79 -10.92 4.18
N HIS A 150 -13.40 -11.84 3.29
CA HIS A 150 -12.39 -12.83 3.60
C HIS A 150 -11.01 -12.17 3.59
N ALA A 151 -10.52 -11.79 4.77
CA ALA A 151 -9.23 -11.15 4.95
C ALA A 151 -8.30 -11.99 5.83
N VAL A 152 -7.06 -12.18 5.40
CA VAL A 152 -6.03 -12.92 6.11
C VAL A 152 -4.94 -11.96 6.56
N VAL A 153 -4.62 -11.98 7.86
CA VAL A 153 -3.52 -11.18 8.43
C VAL A 153 -2.26 -12.05 8.49
N GLY A 154 -1.16 -11.59 7.88
CA GLY A 154 0.08 -12.34 7.93
C GLY A 154 1.25 -11.64 7.25
N SER A 155 2.38 -12.35 7.17
CA SER A 155 3.60 -11.83 6.56
C SER A 155 3.57 -12.00 5.05
N ILE A 156 4.17 -11.03 4.34
CA ILE A 156 4.31 -11.05 2.89
C ILE A 156 5.78 -10.90 2.49
N PHE A 157 6.05 -11.04 1.20
CA PHE A 157 7.36 -10.77 0.62
C PHE A 157 7.29 -9.58 -0.35
N THR A 158 8.17 -8.61 -0.15
CA THR A 158 8.38 -7.49 -1.07
C THR A 158 9.60 -7.79 -1.94
N ALA A 159 9.38 -7.98 -3.24
CA ALA A 159 10.41 -8.30 -4.22
C ALA A 159 10.88 -7.04 -4.97
N ASP A 160 12.18 -6.94 -5.25
CA ASP A 160 12.72 -5.91 -6.15
C ASP A 160 12.51 -6.27 -7.63
N GLN A 161 12.35 -7.56 -7.95
CA GLN A 161 12.16 -8.05 -9.31
C GLN A 161 10.77 -8.66 -9.48
N PHE A 162 10.02 -8.19 -10.47
CA PHE A 162 8.76 -8.81 -10.87
C PHE A 162 9.00 -10.15 -11.61
N TYR A 163 9.99 -10.17 -12.51
CA TYR A 163 10.42 -11.36 -13.22
C TYR A 163 11.65 -11.95 -12.51
N ASP A 164 11.41 -12.82 -11.53
CA ASP A 164 12.48 -13.48 -10.79
C ASP A 164 13.15 -14.55 -11.66
N ALA A 165 14.49 -14.46 -11.78
CA ALA A 165 15.28 -15.47 -12.49
C ALA A 165 15.38 -16.80 -11.71
N ASN A 166 15.09 -16.80 -10.41
CA ASN A 166 15.07 -17.98 -9.55
C ASN A 166 13.65 -18.47 -9.30
N SER A 167 13.22 -19.45 -10.10
CA SER A 167 11.86 -20.03 -10.01
C SER A 167 11.56 -20.75 -8.68
N GLU A 168 12.58 -21.03 -7.85
CA GLU A 168 12.41 -21.72 -6.57
C GLU A 168 12.22 -20.76 -5.38
N SER A 169 12.44 -19.46 -5.57
CA SER A 169 12.40 -18.49 -4.46
C SER A 169 11.02 -18.44 -3.79
N ALA A 170 9.95 -18.44 -4.58
CA ALA A 170 8.58 -18.42 -4.07
C ALA A 170 8.25 -19.64 -3.19
N ALA A 171 8.75 -20.83 -3.55
CA ALA A 171 8.54 -22.04 -2.77
C ALA A 171 9.18 -21.94 -1.38
N LYS A 172 10.41 -21.38 -1.29
CA LYS A 172 11.10 -21.17 -0.01
C LYS A 172 10.36 -20.17 0.89
N TYR A 173 9.77 -19.12 0.30
CA TYR A 173 8.93 -18.17 1.05
C TYR A 173 7.63 -18.83 1.55
N ARG A 174 7.01 -19.70 0.75
CA ARG A 174 5.84 -20.48 1.17
C ARG A 174 6.15 -21.36 2.37
N GLU A 175 7.29 -22.07 2.36
CA GLU A 175 7.75 -22.91 3.51
C GLU A 175 7.90 -22.09 4.80
N MET A 176 8.14 -20.79 4.71
CA MET A 176 8.24 -19.87 5.84
C MET A 176 6.91 -19.19 6.22
N GLY A 177 5.79 -19.62 5.61
CA GLY A 177 4.46 -19.08 5.89
C GLY A 177 4.21 -17.68 5.32
N ILE A 178 4.90 -17.29 4.26
CA ILE A 178 4.65 -16.04 3.53
C ILE A 178 3.40 -16.20 2.66
N LEU A 179 2.40 -15.32 2.87
CA LEU A 179 1.11 -15.42 2.21
C LEU A 179 1.13 -14.98 0.74
N ALA A 180 1.85 -13.90 0.44
CA ALA A 180 1.80 -13.27 -0.88
C ALA A 180 3.10 -12.50 -1.19
N VAL A 181 3.31 -12.20 -2.47
CA VAL A 181 4.42 -11.36 -2.98
C VAL A 181 3.88 -10.08 -3.64
N GLU A 182 4.56 -8.97 -3.39
CA GLU A 182 4.33 -7.67 -4.03
C GLU A 182 5.65 -6.88 -4.07
N MET A 183 5.66 -5.58 -4.37
CA MET A 183 6.90 -4.86 -4.66
C MET A 183 7.14 -3.58 -3.83
N GLU A 184 6.31 -3.23 -2.84
CA GLU A 184 6.35 -1.89 -2.20
C GLU A 184 6.31 -1.89 -0.67
N THR A 185 5.67 -2.83 -0.04
CA THR A 185 5.32 -2.78 1.39
C THR A 185 6.52 -2.59 2.31
N ALA A 186 7.63 -3.31 2.07
CA ALA A 186 8.83 -3.15 2.89
C ALA A 186 9.39 -1.73 2.81
N GLY A 187 9.40 -1.12 1.61
CA GLY A 187 9.84 0.26 1.42
C GLY A 187 8.98 1.26 2.17
N LEU A 188 7.66 1.09 2.11
CA LEU A 188 6.72 1.93 2.85
C LEU A 188 6.93 1.81 4.37
N TYR A 189 7.01 0.59 4.90
CA TYR A 189 7.17 0.37 6.35
C TYR A 189 8.51 0.91 6.87
N LEU A 190 9.59 0.74 6.11
CA LEU A 190 10.90 1.32 6.43
C LEU A 190 10.87 2.86 6.45
N THR A 191 10.23 3.46 5.45
CA THR A 191 10.10 4.92 5.35
C THR A 191 9.26 5.49 6.50
N ALA A 192 8.13 4.85 6.82
CA ALA A 192 7.27 5.24 7.93
C ALA A 192 8.00 5.13 9.27
N ALA A 193 8.68 4.01 9.52
CA ALA A 193 9.46 3.81 10.75
C ALA A 193 10.53 4.89 10.93
N LYS A 194 11.27 5.22 9.85
CA LYS A 194 12.29 6.28 9.88
C LYS A 194 11.70 7.66 10.16
N ALA A 195 10.49 7.92 9.66
CA ALA A 195 9.79 9.20 9.88
C ALA A 195 9.04 9.27 11.22
N GLY A 196 8.95 8.18 11.98
CA GLY A 196 8.12 8.10 13.20
C GLY A 196 6.62 8.20 12.89
N LYS A 197 6.21 7.70 11.71
CA LYS A 197 4.86 7.77 11.16
C LYS A 197 4.23 6.37 11.03
N GLN A 198 2.96 6.30 10.61
CA GLN A 198 2.21 5.06 10.53
C GLN A 198 2.08 4.55 9.10
N ALA A 199 2.13 3.23 8.93
CA ALA A 199 1.91 2.58 7.64
C ALA A 199 1.18 1.24 7.78
N LEU A 200 0.41 0.90 6.73
CA LEU A 200 -0.22 -0.39 6.54
C LEU A 200 -0.27 -0.72 5.04
N SER A 201 -0.24 -2.00 4.69
CA SER A 201 -0.57 -2.49 3.35
C SER A 201 -1.75 -3.44 3.42
N ILE A 202 -2.74 -3.19 2.57
CA ILE A 202 -3.92 -4.02 2.34
C ILE A 202 -3.87 -4.43 0.87
N LEU A 203 -3.86 -5.72 0.60
CA LEU A 203 -3.55 -6.27 -0.72
C LEU A 203 -4.67 -7.19 -1.19
N THR A 204 -5.11 -7.06 -2.44
CA THR A 204 -5.98 -8.06 -3.07
C THR A 204 -5.14 -9.03 -3.88
N ILE A 205 -5.40 -10.31 -3.75
CA ILE A 205 -4.74 -11.34 -4.53
C ILE A 205 -5.25 -11.29 -5.98
N SER A 206 -4.35 -10.94 -6.89
CA SER A 206 -4.64 -10.77 -8.31
C SER A 206 -4.22 -11.95 -9.18
N ASP A 207 -3.30 -12.75 -8.68
CA ASP A 207 -2.78 -13.95 -9.34
C ASP A 207 -2.27 -14.96 -8.31
N LEU A 208 -2.17 -16.21 -8.71
CA LEU A 208 -1.61 -17.31 -7.92
C LEU A 208 -0.29 -17.75 -8.55
N VAL A 209 0.81 -17.57 -7.81
CA VAL A 209 2.17 -17.72 -8.34
C VAL A 209 2.45 -19.13 -8.87
N PHE A 210 1.90 -20.17 -8.23
CA PHE A 210 2.16 -21.56 -8.59
C PHE A 210 1.23 -22.14 -9.65
N THR A 211 -0.01 -21.66 -9.75
CA THR A 211 -0.98 -22.16 -10.74
C THR A 211 -0.98 -21.32 -12.03
N GLY A 212 -0.49 -20.08 -11.95
CA GLY A 212 -0.53 -19.12 -13.05
C GLY A 212 -1.93 -18.54 -13.32
N GLU A 213 -2.91 -18.83 -12.47
CA GLU A 213 -4.22 -18.19 -12.54
C GLU A 213 -4.11 -16.71 -12.19
N GLY A 214 -4.85 -15.85 -12.89
CA GLY A 214 -4.76 -14.42 -12.63
C GLY A 214 -5.94 -13.62 -13.18
N LEU A 215 -6.15 -12.44 -12.61
CA LEU A 215 -7.16 -11.48 -13.04
C LEU A 215 -6.65 -10.65 -14.22
N THR A 216 -7.57 -10.24 -15.09
CA THR A 216 -7.28 -9.33 -16.22
C THR A 216 -6.86 -7.94 -15.72
N ALA A 217 -6.27 -7.13 -16.61
CA ALA A 217 -5.87 -5.75 -16.28
C ALA A 217 -7.07 -4.89 -15.83
N SER A 218 -8.23 -5.03 -16.47
CA SER A 218 -9.46 -4.33 -16.07
C SER A 218 -9.94 -4.74 -14.69
N GLU A 219 -9.99 -6.06 -14.40
CA GLU A 219 -10.37 -6.56 -13.07
C GLU A 219 -9.42 -6.10 -11.96
N ARG A 220 -8.14 -5.86 -12.27
CA ARG A 220 -7.16 -5.32 -11.32
C ARG A 220 -7.35 -3.82 -11.07
N GLN A 221 -7.94 -3.08 -12.02
CA GLN A 221 -8.13 -1.63 -11.90
C GLN A 221 -9.31 -1.27 -11.00
N ASP A 222 -10.45 -1.93 -11.21
CA ASP A 222 -11.75 -1.57 -10.61
C ASP A 222 -12.39 -2.68 -9.76
N GLY A 223 -11.89 -3.93 -9.85
CA GLY A 223 -12.48 -5.10 -9.19
C GLY A 223 -12.14 -5.29 -7.72
N PHE A 224 -11.36 -4.41 -7.08
CA PHE A 224 -10.88 -4.60 -5.70
C PHE A 224 -11.72 -3.86 -4.66
N THR A 225 -13.04 -3.91 -4.78
CA THR A 225 -13.99 -3.17 -3.96
C THR A 225 -13.81 -3.42 -2.46
N GLN A 226 -13.69 -4.67 -2.03
CA GLN A 226 -13.52 -5.02 -0.60
C GLN A 226 -12.26 -4.40 0.00
N MET A 227 -11.13 -4.46 -0.71
CA MET A 227 -9.89 -3.82 -0.28
C MET A 227 -10.06 -2.31 -0.14
N MET A 228 -10.71 -1.67 -1.10
CA MET A 228 -10.95 -0.22 -1.09
C MET A 228 -11.84 0.19 0.09
N GLU A 229 -12.92 -0.56 0.37
CA GLU A 229 -13.81 -0.32 1.51
C GLU A 229 -13.08 -0.51 2.84
N ILE A 230 -12.32 -1.60 3.02
CA ILE A 230 -11.50 -1.83 4.22
C ILE A 230 -10.53 -0.67 4.43
N ALA A 231 -9.84 -0.23 3.37
CA ALA A 231 -8.85 0.84 3.47
C ALA A 231 -9.49 2.20 3.83
N LEU A 232 -10.64 2.53 3.24
CA LEU A 232 -11.38 3.76 3.53
C LEU A 232 -11.91 3.76 4.97
N GLU A 233 -12.48 2.65 5.45
CA GLU A 233 -12.94 2.52 6.84
C GLU A 233 -11.75 2.62 7.83
N THR A 234 -10.61 2.00 7.49
CA THR A 234 -9.38 2.10 8.28
C THR A 234 -8.87 3.53 8.35
N ALA A 235 -8.81 4.22 7.20
CA ALA A 235 -8.41 5.63 7.13
C ALA A 235 -9.34 6.52 7.94
N TRP A 236 -10.65 6.34 7.78
CA TRP A 236 -11.66 7.10 8.51
C TRP A 236 -11.55 6.92 10.03
N LYS A 237 -11.36 5.67 10.48
CA LYS A 237 -11.22 5.34 11.90
C LYS A 237 -9.91 5.87 12.50
N SER A 238 -8.84 5.93 11.74
CA SER A 238 -7.54 6.43 12.20
C SER A 238 -7.49 7.96 12.40
N LEU A 239 -8.54 8.69 12.02
CA LEU A 239 -8.70 10.12 12.20
C LEU A 239 -9.53 10.48 13.47
N ASP A 240 -9.91 9.51 14.29
CA ASP A 240 -10.49 9.70 15.63
C ASP A 240 -9.39 10.03 16.62
#